data_c5e0f47ba8d48037d56a4e4c18aa9771
#
_entry.id   c5e0f47ba8d48037d56a4e4c18aa9771
#
_cell.length_a   1.000
_cell.length_b   1.000
_cell.length_c   1.000
_cell.angle_alpha   90.00
_cell.angle_beta   90.00
_cell.angle_gamma   90.00
#
_symmetry.space_group_name_H-M   'P 1'
#
loop_
_entity.id
_entity.type
_entity.pdbx_description
1 polymer ?
#
loop_
_entity_poly.entity_id
_entity_poly.type
_entity_poly.pdbx_seq_one_letter_code
_entity_poly.pdbx_strand_id
1 'polypeptide(L)'
;MPSKMLSAVRIGLTFAACAALVVACSSSKQAGGNGETPPKLEPLSAVGEGEGELNIIAWAGYAEDGSNDETVDWVTPFEKETGCQTNVKLGNTSDEMVQLMRTGQYDGVSASGDATLRLIYAGDVTPVNTSLVPNYETISSFLKDKPWNSVDGQMYGIPHGWGANLLMYNIEVVRDAPNSWAAVFDDAAKYKGKVTAYDSPIYIADAALYLSKTKPELGISDPYSLTSEQLDAAVELLKKQRENIGEYWSDYTKEVQAFESGTSVIGTTWQVIANTIGAENKVQVNTVLPKEGSTGWSDTWMISSKAAHPNCMYKWMNWISS
;
A
#
# COMPACT_ATOMS: atom_id res chain seq x y z
N MET A 1 19.02 23.36 72.81
CA MET A 1 18.78 24.64 73.51
C MET A 1 19.31 25.78 72.65
N PRO A 2 18.72 26.94 72.54
CA PRO A 2 17.31 27.34 72.53
C PRO A 2 16.91 27.95 71.19
N SER A 3 15.73 27.97 70.77
CA SER A 3 14.50 28.71 71.06
C SER A 3 14.29 30.00 70.28
N LYS A 4 13.10 30.05 69.65
CA LYS A 4 12.17 31.21 69.43
C LYS A 4 12.58 32.21 68.34
N MET A 5 11.75 32.85 67.54
CA MET A 5 10.38 33.31 67.77
C MET A 5 9.67 33.66 66.42
N LEU A 6 8.37 33.56 66.48
CA LEU A 6 7.36 34.06 65.54
C LEU A 6 7.53 35.53 65.17
N SER A 7 7.12 35.89 63.97
CA SER A 7 6.29 37.09 63.77
C SER A 7 5.44 36.98 62.50
N ALA A 8 4.14 37.07 62.69
CA ALA A 8 3.12 37.21 61.66
C ALA A 8 2.87 38.66 61.36
N VAL A 9 2.71 39.05 60.10
CA VAL A 9 1.97 40.25 59.71
C VAL A 9 1.13 39.95 58.46
N ARG A 10 -0.07 40.44 58.52
CA ARG A 10 -1.22 40.25 57.66
C ARG A 10 -1.26 41.22 56.46
N ILE A 11 -2.04 40.78 55.43
CA ILE A 11 -2.99 41.54 54.61
C ILE A 11 -2.43 42.17 53.33
N GLY A 12 -3.03 41.74 52.21
CA GLY A 12 -3.03 42.43 50.95
C GLY A 12 -3.68 41.59 49.86
N LEU A 13 -5.03 41.58 49.78
CA LEU A 13 -5.76 41.08 48.60
C LEU A 13 -5.46 42.00 47.40
N THR A 14 -4.99 41.45 46.29
CA THR A 14 -5.18 42.04 44.98
C THR A 14 -5.54 40.95 43.98
N PHE A 15 -6.76 41.06 43.49
CA PHE A 15 -7.25 40.33 42.33
C PHE A 15 -6.39 40.68 41.10
N ALA A 16 -5.76 39.70 40.48
CA ALA A 16 -5.23 39.84 39.14
C ALA A 16 -5.67 38.65 38.31
N ALA A 17 -6.22 38.94 37.15
CA ALA A 17 -6.90 38.09 36.21
C ALA A 17 -6.04 36.90 35.75
N CYS A 18 -6.59 35.70 35.90
CA CYS A 18 -6.07 34.50 35.22
C CYS A 18 -6.40 34.59 33.72
N ALA A 19 -5.39 34.88 32.90
CA ALA A 19 -5.44 34.59 31.48
C ALA A 19 -5.34 33.09 31.30
N ALA A 20 -6.43 32.45 30.88
CA ALA A 20 -6.44 31.04 30.49
C ALA A 20 -5.63 30.88 29.21
N LEU A 21 -4.45 30.29 29.31
CA LEU A 21 -3.71 29.71 28.19
C LEU A 21 -4.46 28.46 27.77
N VAL A 22 -5.27 28.59 26.72
CA VAL A 22 -5.80 27.44 25.98
C VAL A 22 -4.61 26.80 25.25
N VAL A 23 -4.07 25.73 25.83
CA VAL A 23 -3.19 24.81 25.12
C VAL A 23 -4.06 24.12 24.08
N ALA A 24 -3.96 24.56 22.84
CA ALA A 24 -4.48 23.82 21.70
C ALA A 24 -3.70 22.51 21.58
N CYS A 25 -4.28 21.43 22.11
CA CYS A 25 -3.88 20.09 21.69
C CYS A 25 -4.18 19.98 20.20
N SER A 26 -3.15 20.04 19.38
CA SER A 26 -3.24 19.62 17.98
C SER A 26 -3.56 18.12 17.98
N SER A 27 -4.83 17.80 17.83
CA SER A 27 -5.26 16.46 17.47
C SER A 27 -4.61 16.12 16.14
N SER A 28 -3.76 15.11 16.13
CA SER A 28 -3.31 14.45 14.92
C SER A 28 -4.56 13.99 14.16
N LYS A 29 -4.88 14.67 13.07
CA LYS A 29 -5.96 14.25 12.18
C LYS A 29 -5.63 12.90 11.61
N GLN A 30 -6.48 11.96 11.90
CA GLN A 30 -6.47 10.62 11.37
C GLN A 30 -6.78 10.70 9.87
N ALA A 31 -5.89 10.21 9.03
CA ALA A 31 -6.11 10.14 7.59
C ALA A 31 -7.21 9.10 7.30
N GLY A 32 -8.26 9.55 6.66
CA GLY A 32 -9.26 8.66 6.08
C GLY A 32 -10.69 8.93 6.52
N GLY A 33 -11.46 9.56 5.63
CA GLY A 33 -12.91 9.48 5.61
C GLY A 33 -13.68 10.70 6.12
N ASN A 34 -14.37 11.33 5.20
CA ASN A 34 -15.40 12.36 5.30
C ASN A 34 -14.91 13.81 5.26
N GLY A 35 -14.82 14.35 4.03
CA GLY A 35 -14.77 15.78 3.78
C GLY A 35 -13.38 16.43 3.76
N GLU A 36 -12.32 15.65 3.80
CA GLU A 36 -10.99 16.18 3.53
C GLU A 36 -10.76 16.28 2.01
N THR A 37 -10.38 17.46 1.54
CA THR A 37 -9.86 17.67 0.19
C THR A 37 -8.34 17.62 0.24
N PRO A 38 -7.69 16.99 -0.76
CA PRO A 38 -6.24 17.04 -0.82
C PRO A 38 -5.76 18.50 -0.99
N PRO A 39 -4.52 18.82 -0.58
CA PRO A 39 -3.94 20.12 -0.84
C PRO A 39 -3.97 20.45 -2.33
N LYS A 40 -4.28 21.71 -2.67
CA LYS A 40 -4.22 22.17 -4.07
C LYS A 40 -2.77 22.30 -4.48
N LEU A 41 -2.31 21.38 -5.30
CA LEU A 41 -0.99 21.37 -5.93
C LEU A 41 -1.20 21.40 -7.44
N GLU A 42 -0.32 22.09 -8.14
CA GLU A 42 -0.41 22.22 -9.60
C GLU A 42 0.45 21.15 -10.28
N PRO A 43 -0.06 20.45 -11.29
CA PRO A 43 0.75 19.53 -12.09
C PRO A 43 1.75 20.29 -12.95
N LEU A 44 2.78 19.60 -13.42
CA LEU A 44 3.69 20.15 -14.41
C LEU A 44 2.92 20.61 -15.66
N SER A 45 3.23 21.78 -16.20
CA SER A 45 2.54 22.34 -17.38
C SER A 45 3.20 21.95 -18.70
N ALA A 46 4.48 21.57 -18.69
CA ALA A 46 5.24 21.11 -19.85
C ALA A 46 6.41 20.25 -19.37
N VAL A 47 6.78 19.23 -20.14
CA VAL A 47 7.99 18.43 -19.92
C VAL A 47 9.13 19.09 -20.67
N GLY A 48 10.20 19.43 -19.95
CA GLY A 48 11.44 19.97 -20.49
C GLY A 48 12.50 18.91 -20.74
N GLU A 49 13.75 19.36 -20.81
CA GLU A 49 14.89 18.46 -20.75
C GLU A 49 14.95 17.76 -19.40
N GLY A 50 15.50 16.53 -19.36
CA GLY A 50 15.68 15.82 -18.11
C GLY A 50 16.75 16.50 -17.25
N GLU A 51 16.58 16.40 -15.94
CA GLU A 51 17.52 16.98 -14.97
C GLU A 51 18.81 16.12 -14.81
N GLY A 52 18.89 14.97 -15.48
CA GLY A 52 20.07 14.10 -15.49
C GLY A 52 20.04 13.01 -14.42
N GLU A 53 19.11 13.06 -13.49
CA GLU A 53 18.95 12.06 -12.41
C GLU A 53 17.48 11.76 -12.17
N LEU A 54 17.18 10.57 -11.65
CA LEU A 54 15.85 10.14 -11.24
C LEU A 54 15.96 9.22 -10.02
N ASN A 55 15.37 9.60 -8.91
CA ASN A 55 15.36 8.84 -7.67
C ASN A 55 13.96 8.31 -7.40
N ILE A 56 13.74 6.99 -7.54
CA ILE A 56 12.41 6.39 -7.43
C ILE A 56 12.36 5.28 -6.39
N ILE A 57 11.16 5.12 -5.81
CA ILE A 57 10.81 3.98 -4.97
C ILE A 57 9.95 3.03 -5.82
N ALA A 58 10.32 1.76 -5.86
CA ALA A 58 9.63 0.76 -6.67
C ALA A 58 9.43 -0.55 -5.90
N TRP A 59 8.39 -1.29 -6.26
CA TRP A 59 8.30 -2.70 -5.94
C TRP A 59 9.40 -3.48 -6.68
N ALA A 60 9.83 -4.60 -6.10
CA ALA A 60 10.72 -5.53 -6.81
C ALA A 60 10.09 -5.94 -8.15
N GLY A 61 10.88 -5.96 -9.22
CA GLY A 61 10.42 -6.28 -10.56
C GLY A 61 9.82 -5.10 -11.36
N TYR A 62 9.74 -3.88 -10.79
CA TYR A 62 9.11 -2.73 -11.45
C TYR A 62 10.10 -1.76 -12.11
N ALA A 63 11.39 -1.92 -11.84
CA ALA A 63 12.44 -1.09 -12.41
C ALA A 63 13.73 -1.94 -12.55
N GLU A 64 13.67 -2.91 -13.46
CA GLU A 64 14.76 -3.85 -13.72
C GLU A 64 15.82 -3.25 -14.63
N ASP A 65 17.08 -3.41 -14.25
CA ASP A 65 18.27 -2.87 -14.91
C ASP A 65 19.20 -3.97 -15.45
N GLY A 66 18.70 -5.22 -15.52
CA GLY A 66 19.49 -6.38 -15.95
C GLY A 66 20.33 -7.01 -14.85
N SER A 67 20.41 -6.43 -13.65
CA SER A 67 21.26 -6.97 -12.57
C SER A 67 20.72 -8.26 -11.98
N ASN A 68 19.40 -8.47 -12.00
CA ASN A 68 18.75 -9.69 -11.54
C ASN A 68 18.66 -10.75 -12.67
N ASP A 69 18.35 -10.32 -13.88
CA ASP A 69 18.25 -11.13 -15.08
C ASP A 69 18.69 -10.26 -16.28
N GLU A 70 19.80 -10.62 -16.93
CA GLU A 70 20.35 -9.87 -18.06
C GLU A 70 19.38 -9.72 -19.25
N THR A 71 18.33 -10.55 -19.31
CA THR A 71 17.29 -10.50 -20.35
C THR A 71 16.16 -9.53 -20.00
N VAL A 72 16.15 -9.00 -18.78
CA VAL A 72 15.09 -8.13 -18.23
C VAL A 72 15.71 -6.80 -17.82
N ASP A 73 15.81 -5.89 -18.79
CA ASP A 73 16.39 -4.56 -18.59
C ASP A 73 15.59 -3.52 -19.38
N TRP A 74 14.90 -2.62 -18.68
CA TRP A 74 14.24 -1.46 -19.26
C TRP A 74 14.69 -0.14 -18.63
N VAL A 75 15.53 -0.18 -17.61
CA VAL A 75 16.14 1.01 -16.99
C VAL A 75 17.29 1.52 -17.83
N THR A 76 18.26 0.66 -18.20
CA THR A 76 19.41 1.08 -18.99
C THR A 76 19.03 1.72 -20.34
N PRO A 77 18.07 1.17 -21.13
CA PRO A 77 17.60 1.84 -22.34
C PRO A 77 16.94 3.20 -22.05
N PHE A 78 16.17 3.33 -20.99
CA PHE A 78 15.58 4.60 -20.56
C PHE A 78 16.65 5.67 -20.27
N GLU A 79 17.65 5.31 -19.48
CA GLU A 79 18.77 6.20 -19.15
C GLU A 79 19.51 6.68 -20.40
N LYS A 80 19.78 5.73 -21.33
CA LYS A 80 20.46 6.02 -22.59
C LYS A 80 19.65 6.95 -23.50
N GLU A 81 18.32 6.80 -23.53
CA GLU A 81 17.43 7.62 -24.37
C GLU A 81 17.22 9.01 -23.78
N THR A 82 17.05 9.09 -22.46
CA THR A 82 16.59 10.32 -21.80
C THR A 82 17.69 11.10 -21.11
N GLY A 83 18.82 10.47 -20.83
CA GLY A 83 19.89 11.04 -20.00
C GLY A 83 19.59 11.08 -18.50
N CYS A 84 18.46 10.49 -18.05
CA CYS A 84 18.05 10.46 -16.65
C CYS A 84 18.61 9.19 -15.98
N GLN A 85 19.72 9.32 -15.25
CA GLN A 85 20.31 8.22 -14.46
C GLN A 85 19.38 7.84 -13.33
N THR A 86 19.00 6.55 -13.25
CA THR A 86 17.92 6.07 -12.39
C THR A 86 18.46 5.38 -11.14
N ASN A 87 18.15 5.91 -9.97
CA ASN A 87 18.45 5.31 -8.67
C ASN A 87 17.17 4.70 -8.11
N VAL A 88 17.13 3.38 -8.01
CA VAL A 88 15.96 2.64 -7.55
C VAL A 88 16.14 2.24 -6.09
N LYS A 89 15.22 2.67 -5.24
CA LYS A 89 15.05 2.16 -3.88
C LYS A 89 13.90 1.16 -3.88
N LEU A 90 14.17 -0.10 -3.58
CA LEU A 90 13.11 -1.08 -3.38
C LEU A 90 12.36 -0.79 -2.07
N GLY A 91 11.04 -0.71 -2.18
CA GLY A 91 10.12 -0.71 -1.05
C GLY A 91 9.47 -2.08 -0.92
N ASN A 92 9.40 -2.59 0.31
CA ASN A 92 8.88 -3.94 0.57
C ASN A 92 7.42 -3.91 1.05
N THR A 93 6.95 -2.75 1.52
CA THR A 93 5.58 -2.55 2.01
C THR A 93 5.06 -1.18 1.63
N SER A 94 3.73 -1.05 1.51
CA SER A 94 3.07 0.26 1.31
C SER A 94 3.45 1.27 2.40
N ASP A 95 3.56 0.84 3.64
CA ASP A 95 3.95 1.71 4.76
C ASP A 95 5.38 2.23 4.63
N GLU A 96 6.33 1.37 4.23
CA GLU A 96 7.71 1.78 3.96
C GLU A 96 7.74 2.82 2.83
N MET A 97 7.02 2.58 1.73
CA MET A 97 6.96 3.50 0.59
C MET A 97 6.41 4.87 0.97
N VAL A 98 5.35 4.92 1.77
CA VAL A 98 4.80 6.19 2.28
C VAL A 98 5.81 6.92 3.16
N GLN A 99 6.54 6.20 4.02
CA GLN A 99 7.57 6.81 4.88
C GLN A 99 8.75 7.34 4.06
N LEU A 100 9.23 6.59 3.08
CA LEU A 100 10.31 7.01 2.18
C LEU A 100 9.93 8.26 1.39
N MET A 101 8.72 8.33 0.84
CA MET A 101 8.23 9.53 0.13
C MET A 101 8.23 10.78 1.02
N ARG A 102 7.86 10.64 2.28
CA ARG A 102 7.85 11.75 3.26
C ARG A 102 9.23 12.32 3.55
N THR A 103 10.30 11.58 3.29
CA THR A 103 11.68 12.10 3.43
C THR A 103 11.96 13.23 2.44
N GLY A 104 11.25 13.28 1.31
CA GLY A 104 11.47 14.24 0.23
C GLY A 104 12.76 13.99 -0.57
N GLN A 105 13.33 12.78 -0.46
CA GLN A 105 14.56 12.40 -1.16
C GLN A 105 14.31 11.73 -2.51
N TYR A 106 13.05 11.41 -2.81
CA TYR A 106 12.64 10.68 -4.00
C TYR A 106 11.73 11.52 -4.89
N ASP A 107 11.88 11.33 -6.20
CA ASP A 107 11.10 12.02 -7.22
C ASP A 107 9.75 11.35 -7.47
N GLY A 108 9.68 10.05 -7.24
CA GLY A 108 8.45 9.30 -7.43
C GLY A 108 8.43 7.95 -6.75
N VAL A 109 7.25 7.34 -6.78
CA VAL A 109 6.99 6.04 -6.18
C VAL A 109 5.98 5.25 -7.01
N SER A 110 6.16 3.94 -7.10
CA SER A 110 5.12 3.01 -7.54
C SER A 110 4.33 2.54 -6.33
N ALA A 111 3.13 3.09 -6.11
CA ALA A 111 2.34 2.86 -4.92
C ALA A 111 1.04 2.12 -5.20
N SER A 112 0.68 1.18 -4.33
CA SER A 112 -0.60 0.47 -4.36
C SER A 112 -1.74 1.33 -3.82
N GLY A 113 -2.99 0.98 -4.14
CA GLY A 113 -4.18 1.79 -3.86
C GLY A 113 -4.40 2.17 -2.39
N ASP A 114 -3.90 1.38 -1.44
CA ASP A 114 -3.92 1.70 -0.01
C ASP A 114 -2.92 2.81 0.37
N ALA A 115 -1.81 2.94 -0.36
CA ALA A 115 -0.81 3.98 -0.16
C ALA A 115 -1.11 5.25 -0.95
N THR A 116 -1.67 5.13 -2.16
CA THR A 116 -1.91 6.27 -3.06
C THR A 116 -2.76 7.35 -2.41
N LEU A 117 -3.90 7.00 -1.82
CA LEU A 117 -4.77 7.98 -1.15
C LEU A 117 -4.10 8.63 0.06
N ARG A 118 -3.31 7.89 0.82
CA ARG A 118 -2.53 8.43 1.95
C ARG A 118 -1.54 9.50 1.49
N LEU A 119 -0.86 9.26 0.37
CA LEU A 119 0.07 10.21 -0.24
C LEU A 119 -0.65 11.44 -0.81
N ILE A 120 -1.79 11.24 -1.47
CA ILE A 120 -2.61 12.31 -2.07
C ILE A 120 -3.11 13.26 -0.97
N TYR A 121 -3.80 12.73 0.04
CA TYR A 121 -4.40 13.56 1.10
C TYR A 121 -3.36 14.19 2.04
N ALA A 122 -2.16 13.60 2.16
CA ALA A 122 -1.04 14.21 2.87
C ALA A 122 -0.35 15.33 2.07
N GLY A 123 -0.57 15.42 0.75
CA GLY A 123 0.14 16.35 -0.13
C GLY A 123 1.59 15.93 -0.39
N ASP A 124 1.89 14.66 -0.22
CA ASP A 124 3.22 14.10 -0.49
C ASP A 124 3.47 13.91 -2.01
N VAL A 125 2.39 13.88 -2.81
CA VAL A 125 2.42 13.75 -4.27
C VAL A 125 1.61 14.88 -4.94
N THR A 126 1.97 15.22 -6.19
CA THR A 126 1.23 16.20 -6.99
C THR A 126 0.29 15.51 -7.98
N PRO A 127 -0.77 16.22 -8.44
CA PRO A 127 -1.49 15.80 -9.62
C PRO A 127 -0.57 15.62 -10.83
N VAL A 128 -0.95 14.76 -11.75
CA VAL A 128 -0.25 14.51 -13.00
C VAL A 128 -1.06 15.05 -14.16
N ASN A 129 -0.42 15.87 -15.00
CA ASN A 129 -0.98 16.26 -16.30
C ASN A 129 -0.78 15.09 -17.28
N THR A 130 -1.80 14.27 -17.44
CA THR A 130 -1.76 13.07 -18.28
C THR A 130 -1.55 13.38 -19.77
N SER A 131 -1.83 14.61 -20.22
CA SER A 131 -1.55 15.02 -21.61
C SER A 131 -0.05 15.13 -21.93
N LEU A 132 0.80 15.18 -20.88
CA LEU A 132 2.26 15.17 -20.99
C LEU A 132 2.84 13.75 -21.00
N VAL A 133 1.99 12.72 -20.91
CA VAL A 133 2.37 11.30 -20.93
C VAL A 133 1.64 10.63 -22.10
N PRO A 134 2.18 10.70 -23.33
CA PRO A 134 1.47 10.22 -24.53
C PRO A 134 1.00 8.77 -24.42
N ASN A 135 1.80 7.89 -23.82
CA ASN A 135 1.46 6.48 -23.63
C ASN A 135 0.30 6.26 -22.64
N TYR A 136 -0.13 7.29 -21.89
CA TYR A 136 -1.34 7.20 -21.07
C TYR A 136 -2.57 6.78 -21.87
N GLU A 137 -2.66 7.18 -23.13
CA GLU A 137 -3.80 6.82 -24.01
C GLU A 137 -3.92 5.30 -24.19
N THR A 138 -2.81 4.56 -24.19
CA THR A 138 -2.78 3.11 -24.40
C THR A 138 -3.20 2.31 -23.17
N ILE A 139 -3.16 2.93 -21.98
CA ILE A 139 -3.53 2.28 -20.73
C ILE A 139 -5.02 1.92 -20.74
N SER A 140 -5.36 0.75 -20.23
CA SER A 140 -6.73 0.29 -20.13
C SER A 140 -7.62 1.28 -19.35
N SER A 141 -8.78 1.60 -19.89
CA SER A 141 -9.74 2.53 -19.27
C SER A 141 -10.21 2.08 -17.89
N PHE A 142 -10.12 0.77 -17.62
CA PHE A 142 -10.51 0.23 -16.32
C PHE A 142 -9.54 0.63 -15.18
N LEU A 143 -8.33 1.10 -15.49
CA LEU A 143 -7.32 1.59 -14.53
C LEU A 143 -7.31 3.11 -14.38
N LYS A 144 -7.93 3.84 -15.32
CA LYS A 144 -7.95 5.31 -15.36
C LYS A 144 -9.08 5.87 -14.50
N ASP A 145 -8.86 7.01 -13.86
CA ASP A 145 -9.86 7.76 -13.09
C ASP A 145 -10.58 6.89 -12.05
N LYS A 146 -9.79 6.19 -11.25
CA LYS A 146 -10.32 5.33 -10.19
C LYS A 146 -10.21 6.00 -8.82
N PRO A 147 -11.08 5.62 -7.86
CA PRO A 147 -11.08 6.21 -6.52
C PRO A 147 -9.74 6.11 -5.78
N TRP A 148 -8.88 5.19 -6.17
CA TRP A 148 -7.56 5.01 -5.56
C TRP A 148 -6.43 5.81 -6.23
N ASN A 149 -6.62 6.35 -7.42
CA ASN A 149 -5.58 7.10 -8.14
C ASN A 149 -6.03 8.46 -8.68
N SER A 150 -7.27 8.86 -8.44
CA SER A 150 -7.81 10.16 -8.82
C SER A 150 -8.69 10.75 -7.72
N VAL A 151 -8.68 12.07 -7.60
CA VAL A 151 -9.56 12.83 -6.72
C VAL A 151 -10.10 14.02 -7.50
N ASP A 152 -11.41 14.24 -7.44
CA ASP A 152 -12.12 15.33 -8.14
C ASP A 152 -11.82 15.41 -9.65
N GLY A 153 -11.67 14.25 -10.29
CA GLY A 153 -11.34 14.13 -11.72
C GLY A 153 -9.89 14.45 -12.07
N GLN A 154 -9.03 14.64 -11.08
CA GLN A 154 -7.60 14.88 -11.26
C GLN A 154 -6.83 13.58 -10.98
N MET A 155 -6.05 13.11 -11.96
CA MET A 155 -5.13 12.00 -11.79
C MET A 155 -3.92 12.38 -10.95
N TYR A 156 -3.47 11.48 -10.07
CA TYR A 156 -2.28 11.66 -9.24
C TYR A 156 -1.16 10.68 -9.58
N GLY A 157 -1.19 10.14 -10.77
CA GLY A 157 -0.15 9.25 -11.29
C GLY A 157 -0.59 8.51 -12.54
N ILE A 158 0.30 7.63 -12.98
CA ILE A 158 0.08 6.78 -14.17
C ILE A 158 -0.05 5.33 -13.71
N PRO A 159 -1.19 4.66 -13.96
CA PRO A 159 -1.37 3.26 -13.62
C PRO A 159 -0.30 2.38 -14.30
N HIS A 160 0.29 1.47 -13.53
CA HIS A 160 1.34 0.58 -14.03
C HIS A 160 0.85 -0.87 -14.14
N GLY A 161 0.30 -1.40 -13.04
CA GLY A 161 -0.10 -2.80 -12.95
C GLY A 161 -1.30 -3.01 -12.05
N TRP A 162 -1.87 -4.20 -12.15
CA TRP A 162 -2.96 -4.65 -11.28
C TRP A 162 -2.95 -6.17 -11.16
N GLY A 163 -3.53 -6.66 -10.09
CA GLY A 163 -3.70 -8.09 -9.90
C GLY A 163 -4.77 -8.42 -8.88
N ALA A 164 -5.22 -9.67 -8.92
CA ALA A 164 -6.12 -10.23 -7.93
C ALA A 164 -5.33 -10.80 -6.75
N ASN A 165 -5.88 -10.68 -5.55
CA ASN A 165 -5.45 -11.46 -4.41
C ASN A 165 -6.04 -12.87 -4.57
N LEU A 166 -5.21 -13.89 -4.47
CA LEU A 166 -5.57 -15.28 -4.73
C LEU A 166 -5.42 -16.13 -3.48
N LEU A 167 -6.06 -17.27 -3.48
CA LEU A 167 -5.84 -18.31 -2.49
C LEU A 167 -4.84 -19.32 -3.10
N MET A 168 -3.65 -19.44 -2.49
CA MET A 168 -2.63 -20.43 -2.87
C MET A 168 -2.63 -21.58 -1.90
N TYR A 169 -2.34 -22.78 -2.42
CA TYR A 169 -2.25 -23.98 -1.61
C TYR A 169 -1.23 -24.97 -2.18
N ASN A 170 -0.58 -25.70 -1.29
CA ASN A 170 0.29 -26.82 -1.63
C ASN A 170 -0.56 -28.05 -2.00
N ILE A 171 -0.50 -28.49 -3.26
CA ILE A 171 -1.35 -29.57 -3.78
C ILE A 171 -1.02 -30.95 -3.21
N GLU A 172 0.16 -31.11 -2.63
CA GLU A 172 0.57 -32.39 -2.01
C GLU A 172 -0.02 -32.55 -0.60
N VAL A 173 -0.33 -31.44 0.08
CA VAL A 173 -0.87 -31.40 1.44
C VAL A 173 -2.38 -31.15 1.43
N VAL A 174 -2.83 -30.17 0.67
CA VAL A 174 -4.23 -29.80 0.51
C VAL A 174 -4.79 -30.54 -0.70
N ARG A 175 -5.23 -31.77 -0.50
CA ARG A 175 -5.66 -32.69 -1.57
C ARG A 175 -6.96 -32.27 -2.25
N ASP A 176 -7.87 -31.70 -1.48
CA ASP A 176 -9.12 -31.16 -2.00
C ASP A 176 -8.91 -29.68 -2.32
N ALA A 177 -8.89 -29.34 -3.61
CA ALA A 177 -8.69 -27.98 -4.06
C ALA A 177 -9.71 -27.03 -3.42
N PRO A 178 -9.28 -26.02 -2.66
CA PRO A 178 -10.21 -25.05 -2.05
C PRO A 178 -10.84 -24.19 -3.14
N ASN A 179 -12.10 -23.80 -2.95
CA ASN A 179 -12.80 -22.90 -3.86
C ASN A 179 -13.45 -21.71 -3.14
N SER A 180 -13.07 -21.48 -1.89
CA SER A 180 -13.67 -20.50 -1.01
C SER A 180 -12.63 -19.94 -0.05
N TRP A 181 -12.73 -18.66 0.26
CA TRP A 181 -11.98 -18.01 1.35
C TRP A 181 -12.24 -18.64 2.72
N ALA A 182 -13.33 -19.43 2.88
CA ALA A 182 -13.56 -20.20 4.09
C ALA A 182 -12.33 -21.03 4.50
N ALA A 183 -11.57 -21.54 3.54
CA ALA A 183 -10.37 -22.36 3.78
C ALA A 183 -9.32 -21.68 4.67
N VAL A 184 -9.23 -20.34 4.62
CA VAL A 184 -8.31 -19.55 5.45
C VAL A 184 -9.01 -18.75 6.54
N PHE A 185 -10.34 -18.68 6.55
CA PHE A 185 -11.12 -18.04 7.60
C PHE A 185 -11.81 -19.07 8.51
N ASP A 186 -13.01 -19.51 8.18
CA ASP A 186 -13.82 -20.35 9.06
C ASP A 186 -13.27 -21.78 9.22
N ASP A 187 -12.67 -22.33 8.16
CA ASP A 187 -12.09 -23.67 8.10
C ASP A 187 -10.58 -23.70 8.38
N ALA A 188 -9.97 -22.56 8.68
CA ALA A 188 -8.51 -22.40 8.85
C ALA A 188 -7.92 -23.34 9.91
N ALA A 189 -8.70 -23.75 10.89
CA ALA A 189 -8.30 -24.69 11.94
C ALA A 189 -7.82 -26.06 11.39
N LYS A 190 -8.22 -26.45 10.18
CA LYS A 190 -7.70 -27.65 9.48
C LYS A 190 -6.21 -27.57 9.22
N TYR A 191 -5.69 -26.34 9.10
CA TYR A 191 -4.29 -26.05 8.76
C TYR A 191 -3.62 -25.22 9.85
N LYS A 192 -4.03 -25.40 11.11
CA LYS A 192 -3.55 -24.60 12.25
C LYS A 192 -2.02 -24.49 12.27
N GLY A 193 -1.50 -23.26 12.32
CA GLY A 193 -0.09 -22.96 12.30
C GLY A 193 0.59 -23.14 10.93
N LYS A 194 -0.19 -23.36 9.85
CA LYS A 194 0.31 -23.51 8.47
C LYS A 194 -0.44 -22.65 7.46
N VAL A 195 -1.16 -21.64 7.93
CA VAL A 195 -1.84 -20.66 7.08
C VAL A 195 -0.96 -19.42 6.98
N THR A 196 -0.81 -18.85 5.79
CA THR A 196 -0.21 -17.53 5.60
C THR A 196 -1.27 -16.46 5.42
N ALA A 197 -0.96 -15.25 5.85
CA ALA A 197 -1.79 -14.07 5.63
C ALA A 197 -0.93 -12.85 5.33
N TYR A 198 -1.44 -11.95 4.48
CA TYR A 198 -0.76 -10.71 4.16
C TYR A 198 -0.77 -9.75 5.36
N ASP A 199 0.42 -9.30 5.78
CA ASP A 199 0.61 -8.38 6.89
C ASP A 199 0.51 -6.92 6.41
N SER A 200 -0.70 -6.53 6.07
CA SER A 200 -1.03 -5.16 5.67
C SER A 200 -2.48 -4.83 6.02
N PRO A 201 -2.80 -3.58 6.34
CA PRO A 201 -4.19 -3.14 6.58
C PRO A 201 -5.14 -3.45 5.42
N ILE A 202 -4.65 -3.52 4.18
CA ILE A 202 -5.46 -3.87 3.00
C ILE A 202 -6.07 -5.27 3.11
N TYR A 203 -5.46 -6.18 3.87
CA TYR A 203 -5.99 -7.52 4.10
C TYR A 203 -7.35 -7.53 4.82
N ILE A 204 -7.72 -6.43 5.47
CA ILE A 204 -9.06 -6.24 6.03
C ILE A 204 -10.12 -6.31 4.93
N ALA A 205 -9.80 -5.85 3.71
CA ALA A 205 -10.73 -5.92 2.58
C ALA A 205 -11.01 -7.36 2.14
N ASP A 206 -10.06 -8.29 2.25
CA ASP A 206 -10.28 -9.72 1.97
C ASP A 206 -11.28 -10.32 2.96
N ALA A 207 -11.13 -10.01 4.24
CA ALA A 207 -12.07 -10.42 5.28
C ALA A 207 -13.47 -9.81 5.06
N ALA A 208 -13.53 -8.53 4.71
CA ALA A 208 -14.77 -7.83 4.41
C ALA A 208 -15.49 -8.41 3.19
N LEU A 209 -14.75 -8.73 2.12
CA LEU A 209 -15.29 -9.41 0.95
C LEU A 209 -15.92 -10.76 1.32
N TYR A 210 -15.20 -11.56 2.09
CA TYR A 210 -15.73 -12.85 2.58
C TYR A 210 -17.01 -12.65 3.39
N LEU A 211 -17.01 -11.69 4.33
CA LEU A 211 -18.18 -11.37 5.14
C LEU A 211 -19.35 -10.85 4.29
N SER A 212 -19.12 -10.11 3.22
CA SER A 212 -20.18 -9.63 2.33
C SER A 212 -21.00 -10.77 1.72
N LYS A 213 -20.41 -11.95 1.59
CA LYS A 213 -21.05 -13.15 1.04
C LYS A 213 -21.58 -14.10 2.10
N THR A 214 -20.95 -14.14 3.28
CA THR A 214 -21.31 -15.08 4.35
C THR A 214 -22.20 -14.46 5.43
N LYS A 215 -22.18 -13.12 5.54
CA LYS A 215 -23.00 -12.33 6.48
C LYS A 215 -23.64 -11.13 5.76
N PRO A 216 -24.59 -11.38 4.85
CA PRO A 216 -25.22 -10.32 4.05
C PRO A 216 -25.95 -9.26 4.88
N GLU A 217 -26.32 -9.58 6.12
CA GLU A 217 -26.93 -8.66 7.07
C GLU A 217 -26.00 -7.47 7.44
N LEU A 218 -24.68 -7.60 7.26
CA LEU A 218 -23.72 -6.50 7.44
C LEU A 218 -23.83 -5.44 6.35
N GLY A 219 -24.45 -5.73 5.21
CA GLY A 219 -24.68 -4.79 4.12
C GLY A 219 -23.38 -4.25 3.49
N ILE A 220 -22.28 -5.04 3.50
CA ILE A 220 -21.00 -4.64 2.90
C ILE A 220 -21.16 -4.63 1.38
N SER A 221 -21.20 -3.45 0.78
CA SER A 221 -21.27 -3.25 -0.67
C SER A 221 -19.90 -3.04 -1.32
N ASP A 222 -18.98 -2.41 -0.58
CA ASP A 222 -17.61 -2.16 -1.00
C ASP A 222 -16.64 -2.57 0.11
N PRO A 223 -15.80 -3.60 -0.08
CA PRO A 223 -14.86 -4.04 0.93
C PRO A 223 -13.74 -3.04 1.25
N TYR A 224 -13.55 -2.03 0.41
CA TYR A 224 -12.57 -0.96 0.62
C TYR A 224 -13.16 0.29 1.30
N SER A 225 -14.47 0.34 1.50
CA SER A 225 -15.17 1.48 2.11
C SER A 225 -16.15 0.99 3.18
N LEU A 226 -15.64 0.71 4.37
CA LEU A 226 -16.37 0.09 5.47
C LEU A 226 -16.89 1.12 6.46
N THR A 227 -18.10 0.89 6.99
CA THR A 227 -18.55 1.54 8.23
C THR A 227 -17.76 0.99 9.42
N SER A 228 -17.82 1.67 10.56
CA SER A 228 -17.14 1.17 11.78
C SER A 228 -17.61 -0.22 12.19
N GLU A 229 -18.92 -0.51 12.10
CA GLU A 229 -19.46 -1.83 12.40
C GLU A 229 -18.95 -2.92 11.45
N GLN A 230 -18.88 -2.61 10.15
CA GLN A 230 -18.35 -3.53 9.14
C GLN A 230 -16.86 -3.78 9.33
N LEU A 231 -16.10 -2.74 9.65
CA LEU A 231 -14.69 -2.83 9.99
C LEU A 231 -14.47 -3.70 11.22
N ASP A 232 -15.21 -3.47 12.30
CA ASP A 232 -15.11 -4.26 13.52
C ASP A 232 -15.41 -5.75 13.25
N ALA A 233 -16.42 -6.04 12.42
CA ALA A 233 -16.74 -7.42 12.04
C ALA A 233 -15.60 -8.09 11.25
N ALA A 234 -14.95 -7.36 10.31
CA ALA A 234 -13.80 -7.86 9.56
C ALA A 234 -12.60 -8.11 10.47
N VAL A 235 -12.31 -7.18 11.38
CA VAL A 235 -11.22 -7.31 12.37
C VAL A 235 -11.45 -8.49 13.31
N GLU A 236 -12.69 -8.71 13.77
CA GLU A 236 -13.01 -9.88 14.62
C GLU A 236 -12.83 -11.21 13.87
N LEU A 237 -13.13 -11.26 12.57
CA LEU A 237 -12.84 -12.44 11.74
C LEU A 237 -11.33 -12.69 11.65
N LEU A 238 -10.54 -11.65 11.42
CA LEU A 238 -9.07 -11.74 11.35
C LEU A 238 -8.45 -12.14 12.71
N LYS A 239 -8.99 -11.65 13.83
CA LYS A 239 -8.56 -12.09 15.16
C LYS A 239 -8.79 -13.59 15.40
N LYS A 240 -9.91 -14.14 14.90
CA LYS A 240 -10.16 -15.59 14.94
C LYS A 240 -9.19 -16.35 14.03
N GLN A 241 -8.95 -15.85 12.82
CA GLN A 241 -8.00 -16.43 11.88
C GLN A 241 -6.60 -16.51 12.49
N ARG A 242 -6.17 -15.48 13.25
CA ARG A 242 -4.83 -15.37 13.84
C ARG A 242 -4.40 -16.60 14.62
N GLU A 243 -5.32 -17.32 15.24
CA GLU A 243 -5.02 -18.54 15.99
C GLU A 243 -4.51 -19.68 15.09
N ASN A 244 -4.72 -19.58 13.78
CA ASN A 244 -4.38 -20.59 12.78
C ASN A 244 -3.21 -20.15 11.89
N ILE A 245 -2.82 -18.86 11.95
CA ILE A 245 -1.72 -18.32 11.13
C ILE A 245 -0.38 -18.84 11.65
N GLY A 246 0.44 -19.34 10.75
CA GLY A 246 1.83 -19.70 10.99
C GLY A 246 2.80 -18.61 10.58
N GLU A 247 2.49 -17.88 9.51
CA GLU A 247 3.32 -16.80 9.00
C GLU A 247 2.46 -15.60 8.54
N TYR A 248 2.83 -14.42 9.01
CA TYR A 248 2.39 -13.17 8.42
C TYR A 248 3.49 -12.63 7.51
N TRP A 249 3.16 -12.30 6.26
CA TRP A 249 4.13 -11.81 5.31
C TRP A 249 3.76 -10.41 4.79
N SER A 250 4.73 -9.52 4.77
CA SER A 250 4.68 -8.23 4.07
C SER A 250 5.71 -8.19 2.94
N ASP A 251 6.78 -8.96 3.08
CA ASP A 251 7.77 -9.23 2.06
C ASP A 251 7.44 -10.58 1.39
N TYR A 252 7.25 -10.57 0.06
CA TYR A 252 6.86 -11.74 -0.72
C TYR A 252 7.83 -12.92 -0.58
N THR A 253 9.11 -12.65 -0.34
CA THR A 253 10.13 -13.70 -0.19
C THR A 253 9.89 -14.57 1.06
N LYS A 254 9.25 -14.00 2.09
CA LYS A 254 8.87 -14.77 3.28
C LYS A 254 7.77 -15.77 2.98
N GLU A 255 6.79 -15.41 2.14
CA GLU A 255 5.76 -16.35 1.72
C GLU A 255 6.36 -17.47 0.86
N VAL A 256 7.26 -17.13 -0.07
CA VAL A 256 8.02 -18.12 -0.85
C VAL A 256 8.72 -19.12 0.07
N GLN A 257 9.52 -18.63 1.03
CA GLN A 257 10.25 -19.47 1.99
C GLN A 257 9.32 -20.32 2.85
N ALA A 258 8.18 -19.78 3.30
CA ALA A 258 7.23 -20.49 4.14
C ALA A 258 6.58 -21.68 3.40
N PHE A 259 6.27 -21.52 2.12
CA PHE A 259 5.75 -22.63 1.30
C PHE A 259 6.83 -23.64 0.96
N GLU A 260 8.02 -23.21 0.55
CA GLU A 260 9.12 -24.10 0.22
C GLU A 260 9.61 -24.95 1.39
N SER A 261 9.63 -24.36 2.60
CA SER A 261 9.99 -25.10 3.82
C SER A 261 8.86 -25.98 4.36
N GLY A 262 7.63 -25.84 3.83
CA GLY A 262 6.45 -26.55 4.32
C GLY A 262 5.94 -26.05 5.69
N THR A 263 6.42 -24.91 6.16
CA THR A 263 5.88 -24.25 7.35
C THR A 263 4.50 -23.63 7.08
N SER A 264 4.22 -23.35 5.81
CA SER A 264 2.88 -22.96 5.34
C SER A 264 2.42 -23.83 4.19
N VAL A 265 1.12 -24.04 4.09
CA VAL A 265 0.52 -24.90 3.07
C VAL A 265 -0.69 -24.30 2.37
N ILE A 266 -1.22 -23.21 2.88
CA ILE A 266 -2.37 -22.49 2.33
C ILE A 266 -2.35 -21.03 2.80
N GLY A 267 -2.78 -20.10 1.96
CA GLY A 267 -2.87 -18.69 2.35
C GLY A 267 -3.22 -17.77 1.19
N THR A 268 -3.30 -16.48 1.51
CA THR A 268 -3.47 -15.43 0.50
C THR A 268 -2.14 -15.17 -0.19
N THR A 269 -2.20 -14.92 -1.49
CA THR A 269 -0.99 -14.73 -2.32
C THR A 269 -1.25 -13.79 -3.50
N TRP A 270 -0.18 -13.40 -4.16
CA TRP A 270 -0.19 -12.83 -5.51
C TRP A 270 0.31 -13.86 -6.53
N GLN A 271 -0.18 -13.78 -7.77
CA GLN A 271 0.20 -14.74 -8.81
C GLN A 271 1.72 -14.81 -9.03
N VAL A 272 2.41 -13.68 -8.90
CA VAL A 272 3.88 -13.63 -9.05
C VAL A 272 4.59 -14.51 -8.02
N ILE A 273 4.10 -14.57 -6.79
CA ILE A 273 4.65 -15.41 -5.71
C ILE A 273 4.50 -16.90 -6.08
N ALA A 274 3.31 -17.29 -6.51
CA ALA A 274 3.07 -18.67 -6.96
C ALA A 274 3.96 -19.05 -8.15
N ASN A 275 4.18 -18.14 -9.09
CA ASN A 275 5.08 -18.34 -10.23
C ASN A 275 6.54 -18.51 -9.76
N THR A 276 7.00 -17.71 -8.81
CA THR A 276 8.35 -17.81 -8.23
C THR A 276 8.57 -19.16 -7.58
N ILE A 277 7.63 -19.61 -6.74
CA ILE A 277 7.67 -20.93 -6.11
C ILE A 277 7.69 -22.02 -7.17
N GLY A 278 6.86 -21.91 -8.20
CA GLY A 278 6.77 -22.90 -9.30
C GLY A 278 8.04 -22.97 -10.12
N ALA A 279 8.75 -21.86 -10.33
CA ALA A 279 10.00 -21.82 -11.10
C ALA A 279 11.14 -22.60 -10.40
N GLU A 280 11.18 -22.60 -9.08
CA GLU A 280 12.20 -23.33 -8.31
C GLU A 280 11.90 -24.82 -8.16
N ASN A 281 10.69 -25.28 -8.50
CA ASN A 281 10.25 -26.70 -8.45
C ASN A 281 10.49 -27.42 -7.11
N LYS A 282 10.60 -26.68 -6.01
CA LYS A 282 10.80 -27.27 -4.66
C LYS A 282 9.51 -27.78 -4.06
N VAL A 283 8.41 -27.12 -4.38
CA VAL A 283 7.07 -27.45 -3.89
C VAL A 283 6.05 -27.19 -4.99
N GLN A 284 5.02 -28.04 -5.04
CA GLN A 284 3.94 -27.87 -6.01
C GLN A 284 2.81 -27.07 -5.41
N VAL A 285 2.59 -25.88 -5.92
CA VAL A 285 1.49 -25.01 -5.50
C VAL A 285 0.50 -24.79 -6.63
N ASN A 286 -0.72 -24.46 -6.26
CA ASN A 286 -1.74 -23.99 -7.19
C ASN A 286 -2.44 -22.78 -6.61
N THR A 287 -2.98 -21.92 -7.47
CA THR A 287 -3.77 -20.76 -7.10
C THR A 287 -5.22 -20.93 -7.54
N VAL A 288 -6.12 -20.33 -6.81
CA VAL A 288 -7.54 -20.31 -7.14
C VAL A 288 -8.14 -18.94 -6.86
N LEU A 289 -9.05 -18.53 -7.74
CA LEU A 289 -9.95 -17.41 -7.48
C LEU A 289 -11.16 -17.98 -6.71
N PRO A 290 -11.36 -17.62 -5.43
CA PRO A 290 -12.47 -18.16 -4.64
C PRO A 290 -13.84 -17.75 -5.19
N LYS A 291 -14.85 -18.55 -4.90
CA LYS A 291 -16.23 -18.33 -5.37
C LYS A 291 -16.86 -17.02 -4.86
N GLU A 292 -16.38 -16.49 -3.76
CA GLU A 292 -16.81 -15.21 -3.22
C GLU A 292 -16.30 -14.03 -4.04
N GLY A 293 -15.39 -14.27 -4.97
CA GLY A 293 -14.64 -13.26 -5.70
C GLY A 293 -13.30 -12.97 -5.02
N SER A 294 -12.65 -11.89 -5.46
CA SER A 294 -11.35 -11.48 -4.95
C SER A 294 -11.30 -9.97 -4.82
N THR A 295 -10.59 -9.51 -3.82
CA THR A 295 -10.01 -8.17 -3.78
C THR A 295 -8.85 -8.10 -4.77
N GLY A 296 -8.34 -6.91 -5.01
CA GLY A 296 -7.22 -6.70 -5.92
C GLY A 296 -6.36 -5.53 -5.50
N TRP A 297 -5.26 -5.41 -6.18
CA TRP A 297 -4.34 -4.28 -6.05
C TRP A 297 -4.17 -3.62 -7.42
N SER A 298 -3.83 -2.35 -7.39
CA SER A 298 -3.49 -1.57 -8.58
C SER A 298 -2.43 -0.56 -8.21
N ASP A 299 -1.32 -0.60 -8.91
CA ASP A 299 -0.17 0.23 -8.64
C ASP A 299 -0.11 1.41 -9.60
N THR A 300 0.33 2.53 -9.08
CA THR A 300 0.35 3.79 -9.78
C THR A 300 1.71 4.47 -9.57
N TRP A 301 2.38 4.84 -10.66
CA TRP A 301 3.55 5.70 -10.61
C TRP A 301 3.14 7.13 -10.28
N MET A 302 3.54 7.62 -9.13
CA MET A 302 3.20 8.95 -8.61
C MET A 302 4.45 9.82 -8.53
N ILE A 303 4.27 11.13 -8.68
CA ILE A 303 5.36 12.11 -8.58
C ILE A 303 5.30 12.83 -7.23
N SER A 304 6.45 12.93 -6.58
CA SER A 304 6.61 13.65 -5.32
C SER A 304 6.27 15.14 -5.47
N SER A 305 5.57 15.70 -4.49
CA SER A 305 5.36 17.14 -4.40
C SER A 305 6.68 17.92 -4.19
N LYS A 306 7.77 17.21 -3.86
CA LYS A 306 9.12 17.74 -3.64
C LYS A 306 10.13 17.20 -4.66
N ALA A 307 9.66 16.64 -5.78
CA ALA A 307 10.54 16.07 -6.80
C ALA A 307 11.59 17.09 -7.24
N ALA A 308 12.86 16.72 -7.15
CA ALA A 308 13.97 17.50 -7.68
C ALA A 308 14.11 17.34 -9.21
N HIS A 309 13.62 16.21 -9.74
CA HIS A 309 13.76 15.81 -11.13
C HIS A 309 12.40 15.50 -11.79
N PRO A 310 11.45 16.48 -11.82
CA PRO A 310 10.09 16.25 -12.30
C PRO A 310 10.03 15.92 -13.80
N ASN A 311 10.93 16.46 -14.64
CA ASN A 311 10.93 16.12 -16.05
C ASN A 311 11.38 14.67 -16.28
N CYS A 312 12.41 14.20 -15.57
CA CYS A 312 12.84 12.80 -15.61
C CYS A 312 11.73 11.88 -15.13
N MET A 313 10.96 12.28 -14.10
CA MET A 313 9.84 11.47 -13.60
C MET A 313 8.70 11.36 -14.62
N TYR A 314 8.36 12.46 -15.34
CA TYR A 314 7.36 12.40 -16.42
C TYR A 314 7.85 11.55 -17.60
N LYS A 315 9.13 11.63 -17.96
CA LYS A 315 9.74 10.75 -18.98
C LYS A 315 9.66 9.28 -18.55
N TRP A 316 9.94 8.98 -17.26
CA TRP A 316 9.79 7.63 -16.72
C TRP A 316 8.35 7.13 -16.82
N MET A 317 7.38 7.94 -16.39
CA MET A 317 5.96 7.57 -16.49
C MET A 317 5.54 7.24 -17.92
N ASN A 318 6.04 7.99 -18.90
CA ASN A 318 5.75 7.70 -20.30
C ASN A 318 6.48 6.45 -20.79
N TRP A 319 7.73 6.25 -20.39
CA TRP A 319 8.55 5.10 -20.75
C TRP A 319 7.93 3.78 -20.26
N ILE A 320 7.63 3.72 -18.97
CA ILE A 320 7.11 2.51 -18.35
C ILE A 320 5.69 2.14 -18.80
N SER A 321 5.03 3.02 -19.53
CA SER A 321 3.69 2.82 -20.12
C SER A 321 3.73 2.46 -21.60
N SER A 322 4.92 2.27 -22.18
CA SER A 322 5.12 1.98 -23.62
C SER A 322 4.86 0.52 -23.97
#